data_15842bc80351b37f09d75790cacddd38
#
_entry.id   15842bc80351b37f09d75790cacddd38
#
_cell.length_a   1.000
_cell.length_b   1.000
_cell.length_c   1.000
_cell.angle_alpha   90.00
_cell.angle_beta   90.00
_cell.angle_gamma   90.00
#
_symmetry.space_group_name_H-M   'P 1'
#
loop_
_entity.id
_entity.type
_entity.pdbx_description
1 polymer ?
#
loop_
_entity_poly.entity_id
_entity_poly.type
_entity_poly.pdbx_seq_one_letter_code
_entity_poly.pdbx_strand_id
1 'polypeptide(L)'
;MMIAFGSSIGTGLFLGSAGSIQYAGPAVLISFALVGAIVYFLMRMLGEMAVEHPVSGSFAAYSRAFIGPVAGFITGWNWWFTTVVVGMLELTAMGTFLDYWFPALPHWVTALVTLLLVVALNLFNVRVFATTEYWLSLIKVAALVLMIVLGFALVLGLGPDEAIRFSNITDHGGFMPNGISGVLFALVAVTFTFGGIMSIGTAAGEADNPKSAIPRAVNSVVWRILVFYLGGIGTILLLAPWNEQESNESPFIRVLSGVGFGPAATALNVVIVVAVFSVLNTMTYSGARMLRDLARNGQAPRAFAATSAKGLPTKALLFDAALMGTVVILNFFFEGKIFAVLLAIIVGTELITWAGICISHLNFRKTSKSATFAAPLYPAANWICIAFFILVLVLMGILPEYRMGLATLTGWIIVLGLISLTTQRSRE
;
A
#
# COMPACT_ATOMS: atom_id res chain seq x y z
N MET A 1 -14.93 -1.60 -7.94
CA MET A 1 -13.81 -2.08 -8.78
C MET A 1 -12.76 -0.98 -9.01
N MET A 2 -13.12 0.23 -9.47
CA MET A 2 -12.18 1.35 -9.66
C MET A 2 -11.49 1.81 -8.36
N ILE A 3 -12.21 1.88 -7.24
CA ILE A 3 -11.63 2.21 -5.92
C ILE A 3 -10.49 1.23 -5.56
N ALA A 4 -10.71 -0.06 -5.80
CA ALA A 4 -9.69 -1.09 -5.60
C ALA A 4 -8.50 -0.98 -6.57
N PHE A 5 -8.68 -0.42 -7.76
CA PHE A 5 -7.59 -0.08 -8.68
C PHE A 5 -6.81 1.14 -8.18
N GLY A 6 -7.53 2.17 -7.73
CA GLY A 6 -6.92 3.42 -7.31
C GLY A 6 -6.07 3.31 -6.05
N SER A 7 -6.50 2.51 -5.07
CA SER A 7 -5.77 2.31 -3.82
C SER A 7 -4.44 1.57 -3.96
N SER A 8 -4.23 0.83 -5.05
CA SER A 8 -2.98 0.10 -5.30
C SER A 8 -1.91 0.89 -6.04
N ILE A 9 -2.24 2.07 -6.58
CA ILE A 9 -1.31 2.94 -7.30
C ILE A 9 -1.14 4.23 -6.48
N GLY A 10 -0.06 4.33 -5.75
CA GLY A 10 0.26 5.45 -4.86
C GLY A 10 1.75 5.66 -4.71
N THR A 11 2.15 6.28 -3.63
CA THR A 11 3.54 6.61 -3.28
C THR A 11 4.47 5.39 -3.32
N GLY A 12 3.96 4.20 -3.00
CA GLY A 12 4.75 2.96 -3.06
C GLY A 12 5.36 2.70 -4.43
N LEU A 13 4.60 2.84 -5.52
CA LEU A 13 5.12 2.65 -6.86
C LEU A 13 6.00 3.84 -7.29
N PHE A 14 5.54 5.07 -7.07
CA PHE A 14 6.17 6.26 -7.62
C PHE A 14 7.41 6.74 -6.85
N LEU A 15 7.51 6.50 -5.56
CA LEU A 15 8.65 6.90 -4.73
C LEU A 15 9.34 5.69 -4.08
N GLY A 16 8.59 4.75 -3.53
CA GLY A 16 9.14 3.55 -2.87
C GLY A 16 9.96 2.65 -3.80
N SER A 17 9.70 2.69 -5.12
CA SER A 17 10.47 1.94 -6.11
C SER A 17 11.92 2.44 -6.25
N ALA A 18 12.21 3.71 -5.98
CA ALA A 18 13.56 4.26 -6.07
C ALA A 18 14.55 3.51 -5.16
N GLY A 19 14.21 3.37 -3.87
CA GLY A 19 15.06 2.63 -2.92
C GLY A 19 15.23 1.15 -3.30
N SER A 20 14.18 0.51 -3.81
CA SER A 20 14.29 -0.89 -4.25
C SER A 20 15.19 -1.05 -5.48
N ILE A 21 15.17 -0.09 -6.43
CA ILE A 21 16.05 -0.06 -7.59
C ILE A 21 17.51 0.12 -7.13
N GLN A 22 17.79 1.00 -6.17
CA GLN A 22 19.14 1.20 -5.64
C GLN A 22 19.72 -0.07 -4.99
N TYR A 23 18.88 -0.87 -4.29
CA TYR A 23 19.34 -2.14 -3.71
C TYR A 23 19.66 -3.21 -4.76
N ALA A 24 18.77 -3.44 -5.70
CA ALA A 24 18.86 -4.61 -6.59
C ALA A 24 19.36 -4.29 -8.01
N GLY A 25 19.42 -3.01 -8.40
CA GLY A 25 19.62 -2.64 -9.79
C GLY A 25 18.49 -3.20 -10.68
N PRO A 26 18.79 -3.64 -11.92
CA PRO A 26 17.81 -4.24 -12.81
C PRO A 26 17.13 -5.51 -12.25
N ALA A 27 17.82 -6.25 -11.37
CA ALA A 27 17.28 -7.44 -10.72
C ALA A 27 16.11 -7.13 -9.75
N VAL A 28 15.78 -5.88 -9.49
CA VAL A 28 14.57 -5.47 -8.76
C VAL A 28 13.30 -6.06 -9.39
N LEU A 29 13.29 -6.33 -10.68
CA LEU A 29 12.20 -7.02 -11.37
C LEU A 29 11.93 -8.40 -10.78
N ILE A 30 12.97 -9.12 -10.33
CA ILE A 30 12.82 -10.39 -9.61
C ILE A 30 12.12 -10.16 -8.28
N SER A 31 12.51 -9.13 -7.53
CA SER A 31 11.86 -8.78 -6.25
C SER A 31 10.38 -8.44 -6.44
N PHE A 32 10.03 -7.66 -7.46
CA PHE A 32 8.62 -7.36 -7.81
C PHE A 32 7.85 -8.63 -8.22
N ALA A 33 8.45 -9.53 -8.99
CA ALA A 33 7.82 -10.79 -9.38
C ALA A 33 7.58 -11.70 -8.16
N LEU A 34 8.55 -11.82 -7.25
CA LEU A 34 8.43 -12.62 -6.04
C LEU A 34 7.34 -12.08 -5.10
N VAL A 35 7.39 -10.79 -4.76
CA VAL A 35 6.36 -10.17 -3.91
C VAL A 35 4.99 -10.23 -4.58
N GLY A 36 4.94 -9.99 -5.90
CA GLY A 36 3.72 -10.11 -6.68
C GLY A 36 3.10 -11.51 -6.61
N ALA A 37 3.91 -12.57 -6.67
CA ALA A 37 3.43 -13.95 -6.52
C ALA A 37 2.87 -14.19 -5.10
N ILE A 38 3.55 -13.71 -4.05
CA ILE A 38 3.06 -13.78 -2.67
C ILE A 38 1.71 -13.07 -2.52
N VAL A 39 1.61 -11.85 -3.03
CA VAL A 39 0.38 -11.05 -2.99
C VAL A 39 -0.75 -11.73 -3.76
N TYR A 40 -0.45 -12.33 -4.91
CA TYR A 40 -1.44 -13.12 -5.64
C TYR A 40 -1.99 -14.28 -4.80
N PHE A 41 -1.13 -15.06 -4.13
CA PHE A 41 -1.59 -16.14 -3.24
C PHE A 41 -2.43 -15.59 -2.08
N LEU A 42 -2.02 -14.49 -1.45
CA LEU A 42 -2.79 -13.84 -0.39
C LEU A 42 -4.18 -13.41 -0.86
N MET A 43 -4.24 -12.78 -2.04
CA MET A 43 -5.51 -12.34 -2.61
C MET A 43 -6.41 -13.52 -3.00
N ARG A 44 -5.85 -14.65 -3.42
CA ARG A 44 -6.60 -15.90 -3.65
C ARG A 44 -7.15 -16.47 -2.34
N MET A 45 -6.36 -16.50 -1.27
CA MET A 45 -6.79 -16.95 0.06
C MET A 45 -7.90 -16.07 0.63
N LEU A 46 -7.70 -14.73 0.58
CA LEU A 46 -8.70 -13.77 1.01
C LEU A 46 -9.98 -13.85 0.16
N GLY A 47 -9.84 -13.95 -1.15
CA GLY A 47 -10.94 -14.06 -2.09
C GLY A 47 -11.76 -15.33 -1.89
N GLU A 48 -11.12 -16.46 -1.61
CA GLU A 48 -11.81 -17.71 -1.31
C GLU A 48 -12.69 -17.57 -0.06
N MET A 49 -12.14 -17.05 1.05
CA MET A 49 -12.91 -16.79 2.27
C MET A 49 -14.05 -15.79 2.03
N ALA A 50 -13.80 -14.75 1.22
CA ALA A 50 -14.78 -13.71 0.96
C ALA A 50 -15.92 -14.14 0.03
N VAL A 51 -15.70 -15.09 -0.86
CA VAL A 51 -16.76 -15.69 -1.71
C VAL A 51 -17.69 -16.58 -0.89
N GLU A 52 -17.13 -17.37 0.02
CA GLU A 52 -17.92 -18.30 0.86
C GLU A 52 -18.57 -17.60 2.07
N HIS A 53 -17.90 -16.62 2.66
CA HIS A 53 -18.37 -15.86 3.83
C HIS A 53 -18.21 -14.35 3.58
N PRO A 54 -19.11 -13.73 2.78
CA PRO A 54 -19.07 -12.30 2.54
C PRO A 54 -19.45 -11.54 3.81
N VAL A 55 -18.49 -10.90 4.46
CA VAL A 55 -18.67 -10.13 5.69
C VAL A 55 -18.04 -8.74 5.58
N SER A 56 -18.70 -7.73 6.15
CA SER A 56 -18.09 -6.43 6.38
C SER A 56 -17.00 -6.60 7.45
N GLY A 57 -15.85 -5.98 7.28
CA GLY A 57 -14.70 -6.16 8.18
C GLY A 57 -13.67 -7.17 7.70
N SER A 58 -13.94 -7.89 6.59
CA SER A 58 -12.96 -8.68 5.82
C SER A 58 -11.98 -9.49 6.70
N PHE A 59 -10.68 -9.27 6.54
CA PHE A 59 -9.62 -10.04 7.23
C PHE A 59 -9.70 -9.99 8.77
N ALA A 60 -10.17 -8.90 9.38
CA ALA A 60 -10.36 -8.83 10.83
C ALA A 60 -11.51 -9.75 11.29
N ALA A 61 -12.61 -9.81 10.51
CA ALA A 61 -13.72 -10.72 10.76
C ALA A 61 -13.31 -12.19 10.58
N TYR A 62 -12.50 -12.50 9.54
CA TYR A 62 -11.97 -13.85 9.32
C TYR A 62 -10.98 -14.25 10.39
N SER A 63 -10.09 -13.36 10.83
CA SER A 63 -9.18 -13.63 11.96
C SER A 63 -9.97 -13.94 13.24
N ARG A 64 -11.07 -13.23 13.48
CA ARG A 64 -11.97 -13.52 14.62
C ARG A 64 -12.64 -14.87 14.49
N ALA A 65 -13.17 -15.19 13.30
CA ALA A 65 -13.96 -16.41 13.07
C ALA A 65 -13.08 -17.68 13.05
N PHE A 66 -11.90 -17.61 12.46
CA PHE A 66 -11.09 -18.79 12.18
C PHE A 66 -9.83 -18.93 13.05
N ILE A 67 -9.39 -17.86 13.74
CA ILE A 67 -8.27 -17.94 14.70
C ILE A 67 -8.80 -17.73 16.12
N GLY A 68 -9.61 -16.69 16.34
CA GLY A 68 -10.21 -16.41 17.63
C GLY A 68 -10.37 -14.91 17.91
N PRO A 69 -11.04 -14.56 19.03
CA PRO A 69 -11.39 -13.16 19.36
C PRO A 69 -10.19 -12.23 19.47
N VAL A 70 -9.08 -12.71 20.06
CA VAL A 70 -7.83 -11.95 20.21
C VAL A 70 -7.22 -11.61 18.86
N ALA A 71 -7.16 -12.58 17.95
CA ALA A 71 -6.63 -12.37 16.61
C ALA A 71 -7.46 -11.34 15.83
N GLY A 72 -8.79 -11.42 15.92
CA GLY A 72 -9.69 -10.42 15.31
C GLY A 72 -9.50 -9.02 15.90
N PHE A 73 -9.26 -8.90 17.20
CA PHE A 73 -8.95 -7.64 17.87
C PHE A 73 -7.62 -7.06 17.36
N ILE A 74 -6.55 -7.87 17.39
CA ILE A 74 -5.23 -7.44 16.92
C ILE A 74 -5.28 -7.04 15.44
N THR A 75 -5.88 -7.85 14.57
CA THR A 75 -5.95 -7.55 13.14
C THR A 75 -6.75 -6.29 12.84
N GLY A 76 -7.86 -6.05 13.54
CA GLY A 76 -8.68 -4.85 13.38
C GLY A 76 -7.96 -3.57 13.78
N TRP A 77 -7.34 -3.55 14.96
CA TRP A 77 -6.56 -2.41 15.44
C TRP A 77 -5.29 -2.19 14.64
N ASN A 78 -4.62 -3.27 14.22
CA ASN A 78 -3.44 -3.19 13.36
C ASN A 78 -3.77 -2.56 12.01
N TRP A 79 -4.88 -2.95 11.37
CA TRP A 79 -5.31 -2.33 10.12
C TRP A 79 -5.68 -0.84 10.31
N TRP A 80 -6.40 -0.51 11.38
CA TRP A 80 -6.66 0.90 11.70
C TRP A 80 -5.35 1.70 11.83
N PHE A 81 -4.39 1.18 12.59
CA PHE A 81 -3.08 1.81 12.74
C PHE A 81 -2.36 1.96 11.40
N THR A 82 -2.40 0.91 10.56
CA THR A 82 -1.85 0.97 9.20
C THR A 82 -2.45 2.12 8.40
N THR A 83 -3.78 2.33 8.42
CA THR A 83 -4.41 3.43 7.68
C THR A 83 -3.94 4.80 8.16
N VAL A 84 -3.72 5.00 9.46
CA VAL A 84 -3.19 6.24 10.03
C VAL A 84 -1.74 6.47 9.55
N VAL A 85 -0.89 5.44 9.66
CA VAL A 85 0.54 5.57 9.28
C VAL A 85 0.71 5.75 7.78
N VAL A 86 -0.10 5.08 6.93
CA VAL A 86 -0.13 5.33 5.49
C VAL A 86 -0.56 6.77 5.21
N GLY A 87 -1.59 7.28 5.90
CA GLY A 87 -1.99 8.68 5.79
C GLY A 87 -0.87 9.66 6.13
N MET A 88 -0.08 9.37 7.18
CA MET A 88 1.10 10.16 7.55
C MET A 88 2.17 10.12 6.46
N LEU A 89 2.40 8.95 5.86
CA LEU A 89 3.38 8.78 4.79
C LEU A 89 2.96 9.54 3.53
N GLU A 90 1.68 9.45 3.13
CA GLU A 90 1.17 10.19 1.96
C GLU A 90 1.23 11.71 2.17
N LEU A 91 0.96 12.20 3.39
CA LEU A 91 1.14 13.61 3.74
C LEU A 91 2.60 14.06 3.61
N THR A 92 3.56 13.21 4.00
CA THR A 92 4.98 13.48 3.86
C THR A 92 5.40 13.48 2.39
N ALA A 93 4.97 12.48 1.63
CA ALA A 93 5.27 12.34 0.20
C ALA A 93 4.69 13.49 -0.64
N MET A 94 3.56 14.08 -0.22
CA MET A 94 2.97 15.23 -0.89
C MET A 94 3.96 16.40 -0.97
N GLY A 95 4.73 16.64 0.10
CA GLY A 95 5.80 17.64 0.10
C GLY A 95 6.81 17.36 -1.01
N THR A 96 7.37 16.16 -1.03
CA THR A 96 8.38 15.76 -2.03
C THR A 96 7.91 15.94 -3.47
N PHE A 97 6.63 15.63 -3.79
CA PHE A 97 6.12 15.81 -5.16
C PHE A 97 5.80 17.27 -5.49
N LEU A 98 5.44 18.09 -4.50
CA LEU A 98 5.19 19.53 -4.68
C LEU A 98 6.49 20.33 -4.80
N ASP A 99 7.62 19.85 -4.28
CA ASP A 99 8.95 20.47 -4.46
C ASP A 99 9.32 20.66 -5.93
N TYR A 100 8.79 19.82 -6.82
CA TYR A 100 8.99 19.94 -8.26
C TYR A 100 8.59 21.34 -8.81
N TRP A 101 7.56 21.97 -8.23
CA TRP A 101 7.09 23.30 -8.63
C TRP A 101 7.38 24.37 -7.59
N PHE A 102 7.44 24.00 -6.31
CA PHE A 102 7.51 24.91 -5.16
C PHE A 102 8.62 24.50 -4.18
N PRO A 103 9.90 24.48 -4.61
CA PRO A 103 11.01 23.99 -3.76
C PRO A 103 11.24 24.85 -2.50
N ALA A 104 10.70 26.05 -2.43
CA ALA A 104 10.79 26.90 -1.25
C ALA A 104 9.65 26.67 -0.23
N LEU A 105 8.67 25.80 -0.53
CA LEU A 105 7.52 25.57 0.34
C LEU A 105 7.85 24.45 1.34
N PRO A 106 7.88 24.72 2.66
CA PRO A 106 8.21 23.71 3.64
C PRO A 106 7.23 22.52 3.61
N HIS A 107 7.72 21.29 3.74
CA HIS A 107 6.92 20.07 3.69
C HIS A 107 5.81 20.01 4.75
N TRP A 108 6.01 20.62 5.93
CA TRP A 108 4.97 20.69 6.95
C TRP A 108 3.75 21.53 6.51
N VAL A 109 3.97 22.57 5.70
CA VAL A 109 2.87 23.40 5.15
C VAL A 109 2.05 22.59 4.16
N THR A 110 2.72 21.89 3.23
CA THR A 110 2.05 21.04 2.24
C THR A 110 1.26 19.93 2.90
N ALA A 111 1.84 19.29 3.94
CA ALA A 111 1.17 18.26 4.73
C ALA A 111 -0.08 18.82 5.45
N LEU A 112 0.03 19.98 6.08
CA LEU A 112 -1.10 20.61 6.78
C LEU A 112 -2.24 20.98 5.82
N VAL A 113 -1.94 21.65 4.72
CA VAL A 113 -2.94 22.05 3.73
C VAL A 113 -3.64 20.84 3.14
N THR A 114 -2.86 19.80 2.77
CA THR A 114 -3.40 18.57 2.22
C THR A 114 -4.30 17.84 3.21
N LEU A 115 -3.90 17.76 4.49
CA LEU A 115 -4.71 17.16 5.55
C LEU A 115 -6.05 17.90 5.70
N LEU A 116 -6.03 19.24 5.75
CA LEU A 116 -7.25 20.03 5.87
C LEU A 116 -8.20 19.83 4.68
N LEU A 117 -7.66 19.76 3.46
CA LEU A 117 -8.44 19.50 2.25
C LEU A 117 -9.09 18.11 2.28
N VAL A 118 -8.36 17.07 2.67
CA VAL A 118 -8.89 15.71 2.76
C VAL A 118 -9.93 15.58 3.87
N VAL A 119 -9.70 16.18 5.03
CA VAL A 119 -10.70 16.21 6.12
C VAL A 119 -11.97 16.94 5.67
N ALA A 120 -11.84 18.10 5.05
CA ALA A 120 -12.99 18.83 4.51
C ALA A 120 -13.80 17.95 3.54
N LEU A 121 -13.11 17.29 2.56
CA LEU A 121 -13.76 16.42 1.59
C LEU A 121 -14.52 15.27 2.27
N ASN A 122 -13.94 14.64 3.27
CA ASN A 122 -14.55 13.50 3.98
C ASN A 122 -15.73 13.91 4.90
N LEU A 123 -15.84 15.19 5.27
CA LEU A 123 -16.95 15.72 6.04
C LEU A 123 -18.20 16.06 5.19
N PHE A 124 -18.10 16.07 3.85
CA PHE A 124 -19.26 16.42 3.01
C PHE A 124 -20.27 15.30 2.86
N ASN A 125 -19.92 14.21 2.16
CA ASN A 125 -20.87 13.10 1.92
C ASN A 125 -20.14 11.88 1.34
N VAL A 126 -20.61 10.66 1.65
CA VAL A 126 -20.12 9.39 1.12
C VAL A 126 -20.20 9.31 -0.42
N ARG A 127 -21.24 9.87 -1.03
CA ARG A 127 -21.38 9.91 -2.51
C ARG A 127 -20.27 10.75 -3.17
N VAL A 128 -19.95 11.89 -2.56
CA VAL A 128 -18.85 12.76 -3.05
C VAL A 128 -17.54 11.98 -3.00
N PHE A 129 -17.25 11.29 -1.89
CA PHE A 129 -16.10 10.42 -1.77
C PHE A 129 -16.02 9.40 -2.92
N ALA A 130 -17.08 8.61 -3.12
CA ALA A 130 -17.08 7.54 -4.13
C ALA A 130 -16.90 8.07 -5.57
N THR A 131 -17.55 9.19 -5.89
CA THR A 131 -17.44 9.82 -7.22
C THR A 131 -16.04 10.41 -7.44
N THR A 132 -15.50 11.10 -6.45
CA THR A 132 -14.14 11.67 -6.52
C THR A 132 -13.13 10.55 -6.69
N GLU A 133 -13.18 9.51 -5.87
CA GLU A 133 -12.24 8.39 -5.94
C GLU A 133 -12.31 7.63 -7.27
N TYR A 134 -13.49 7.51 -7.87
CA TYR A 134 -13.65 6.92 -9.20
C TYR A 134 -12.84 7.69 -10.26
N TRP A 135 -12.99 9.03 -10.32
CA TRP A 135 -12.28 9.87 -11.29
C TRP A 135 -10.77 9.93 -11.02
N LEU A 136 -10.38 10.08 -9.74
CA LEU A 136 -8.97 10.06 -9.36
C LEU A 136 -8.31 8.73 -9.74
N SER A 137 -9.00 7.59 -9.53
CA SER A 137 -8.51 6.27 -9.92
C SER A 137 -8.39 6.10 -11.43
N LEU A 138 -9.36 6.61 -12.19
CA LEU A 138 -9.32 6.55 -13.65
C LEU A 138 -8.14 7.35 -14.21
N ILE A 139 -7.91 8.56 -13.71
CA ILE A 139 -6.79 9.43 -14.09
C ILE A 139 -5.46 8.70 -13.83
N LYS A 140 -5.27 8.11 -12.64
CA LYS A 140 -4.05 7.37 -12.27
C LYS A 140 -3.76 6.21 -13.21
N VAL A 141 -4.76 5.38 -13.46
CA VAL A 141 -4.62 4.21 -14.34
C VAL A 141 -4.31 4.65 -15.77
N ALA A 142 -5.06 5.62 -16.29
CA ALA A 142 -4.85 6.13 -17.66
C ALA A 142 -3.45 6.73 -17.83
N ALA A 143 -2.99 7.53 -16.87
CA ALA A 143 -1.67 8.15 -16.94
C ALA A 143 -0.53 7.11 -16.82
N LEU A 144 -0.68 6.11 -15.96
CA LEU A 144 0.34 5.05 -15.85
C LEU A 144 0.41 4.22 -17.13
N VAL A 145 -0.72 3.87 -17.73
CA VAL A 145 -0.75 3.19 -19.02
C VAL A 145 -0.14 4.04 -20.12
N LEU A 146 -0.49 5.33 -20.18
CA LEU A 146 0.09 6.27 -21.14
C LEU A 146 1.61 6.39 -20.96
N MET A 147 2.08 6.49 -19.73
CA MET A 147 3.52 6.53 -19.42
C MET A 147 4.23 5.24 -19.90
N ILE A 148 3.66 4.06 -19.65
CA ILE A 148 4.23 2.79 -20.12
C ILE A 148 4.28 2.76 -21.65
N VAL A 149 3.19 3.16 -22.32
CA VAL A 149 3.13 3.23 -23.79
C VAL A 149 4.16 4.23 -24.34
N LEU A 150 4.25 5.41 -23.74
CA LEU A 150 5.25 6.41 -24.11
C LEU A 150 6.69 5.89 -23.88
N GLY A 151 6.94 5.26 -22.73
CA GLY A 151 8.21 4.66 -22.44
C GLY A 151 8.58 3.56 -23.43
N PHE A 152 7.65 2.68 -23.79
CA PHE A 152 7.85 1.69 -24.85
C PHE A 152 8.10 2.33 -26.22
N ALA A 153 7.39 3.40 -26.57
CA ALA A 153 7.62 4.13 -27.79
C ALA A 153 9.05 4.72 -27.84
N LEU A 154 9.50 5.29 -26.72
CA LEU A 154 10.88 5.74 -26.56
C LEU A 154 11.85 4.56 -26.68
N VAL A 155 11.58 3.42 -26.05
CA VAL A 155 12.35 2.18 -26.18
C VAL A 155 12.43 1.70 -27.63
N LEU A 156 11.48 1.91 -28.46
CA LEU A 156 11.45 1.56 -29.88
C LEU A 156 12.09 2.62 -30.81
N GLY A 157 12.70 3.68 -30.25
CA GLY A 157 13.37 4.72 -31.02
C GLY A 157 12.43 5.74 -31.67
N LEU A 158 11.18 5.84 -31.18
CA LEU A 158 10.21 6.83 -31.65
C LEU A 158 10.36 8.19 -30.96
N GLY A 159 11.47 8.41 -30.23
CA GLY A 159 11.80 9.66 -29.54
C GLY A 159 12.82 10.52 -30.27
N PRO A 160 13.10 11.73 -29.76
CA PRO A 160 14.03 12.68 -30.37
C PRO A 160 15.52 12.28 -30.31
N ASP A 161 15.89 11.35 -29.44
CA ASP A 161 17.27 10.85 -29.30
C ASP A 161 17.31 9.32 -29.30
N GLU A 162 18.47 8.75 -29.69
CA GLU A 162 18.75 7.29 -29.61
C GLU A 162 18.81 6.80 -28.14
N ALA A 163 17.82 7.13 -27.35
CA ALA A 163 17.82 7.02 -25.90
C ALA A 163 17.66 5.59 -25.39
N ILE A 164 17.53 4.59 -26.30
CA ILE A 164 17.38 3.20 -25.86
C ILE A 164 18.71 2.53 -25.78
N ARG A 165 18.99 2.08 -24.60
CA ARG A 165 20.13 1.19 -24.44
C ARG A 165 19.72 0.03 -23.55
N PHE A 166 19.50 -1.14 -24.14
CA PHE A 166 19.57 -2.40 -23.37
C PHE A 166 20.84 -2.46 -22.52
N SER A 167 21.86 -1.69 -22.90
CA SER A 167 23.07 -1.42 -22.13
C SER A 167 22.79 -0.85 -20.74
N ASN A 168 21.71 -0.08 -20.52
CA ASN A 168 21.33 0.39 -19.19
C ASN A 168 21.07 -0.75 -18.19
N ILE A 169 20.67 -1.93 -18.70
CA ILE A 169 20.48 -3.13 -17.86
C ILE A 169 21.78 -3.89 -17.64
N THR A 170 22.77 -3.77 -18.54
CA THR A 170 23.98 -4.62 -18.56
C THR A 170 25.27 -3.89 -18.22
N ASP A 171 25.43 -2.61 -18.58
CA ASP A 171 26.71 -1.92 -18.54
C ASP A 171 27.12 -1.42 -17.14
N HIS A 172 26.15 -1.26 -16.22
CA HIS A 172 26.39 -0.74 -14.88
C HIS A 172 26.49 -1.86 -13.82
N GLY A 173 27.34 -2.85 -14.04
CA GLY A 173 27.52 -3.99 -13.15
C GLY A 173 26.65 -5.20 -13.48
N GLY A 174 26.02 -5.21 -14.67
CA GLY A 174 25.16 -6.30 -15.15
C GLY A 174 23.75 -6.28 -14.58
N PHE A 175 22.98 -7.35 -14.86
CA PHE A 175 21.60 -7.47 -14.43
C PHE A 175 21.44 -7.54 -12.88
N MET A 176 22.44 -8.10 -12.17
CA MET A 176 22.45 -8.26 -10.71
C MET A 176 23.70 -7.61 -10.10
N PRO A 177 23.83 -6.28 -10.14
CA PRO A 177 25.05 -5.58 -9.73
C PRO A 177 25.39 -5.82 -8.25
N ASN A 178 24.40 -5.95 -7.40
CA ASN A 178 24.55 -6.19 -5.96
C ASN A 178 24.25 -7.67 -5.58
N GLY A 179 24.26 -8.58 -6.56
CA GLY A 179 24.02 -10.01 -6.34
C GLY A 179 22.66 -10.33 -5.72
N ILE A 180 22.56 -11.50 -5.12
CA ILE A 180 21.31 -11.98 -4.47
C ILE A 180 20.95 -11.11 -3.26
N SER A 181 21.94 -10.58 -2.54
CA SER A 181 21.70 -9.70 -1.38
C SER A 181 20.92 -8.44 -1.78
N GLY A 182 21.21 -7.84 -2.92
CA GLY A 182 20.49 -6.69 -3.44
C GLY A 182 19.01 -7.04 -3.71
N VAL A 183 18.74 -8.19 -4.34
CA VAL A 183 17.37 -8.68 -4.59
C VAL A 183 16.63 -8.90 -3.27
N LEU A 184 17.27 -9.51 -2.27
CA LEU A 184 16.65 -9.75 -0.96
C LEU A 184 16.36 -8.43 -0.23
N PHE A 185 17.29 -7.49 -0.19
CA PHE A 185 17.09 -6.21 0.49
C PHE A 185 15.97 -5.38 -0.16
N ALA A 186 15.86 -5.43 -1.49
CA ALA A 186 14.77 -4.78 -2.20
C ALA A 186 13.39 -5.32 -1.82
N LEU A 187 13.26 -6.58 -1.34
CA LEU A 187 11.97 -7.17 -0.96
C LEU A 187 11.23 -6.33 0.08
N VAL A 188 11.95 -5.67 1.02
CA VAL A 188 11.33 -4.85 2.07
C VAL A 188 10.58 -3.66 1.46
N ALA A 189 11.26 -2.86 0.63
CA ALA A 189 10.66 -1.70 -0.04
C ALA A 189 9.59 -2.12 -1.07
N VAL A 190 9.83 -3.22 -1.80
CA VAL A 190 8.85 -3.75 -2.76
C VAL A 190 7.59 -4.23 -2.06
N THR A 191 7.67 -4.83 -0.86
CA THR A 191 6.49 -5.24 -0.08
C THR A 191 5.57 -4.05 0.18
N PHE A 192 6.11 -2.89 0.55
CA PHE A 192 5.34 -1.66 0.73
C PHE A 192 4.53 -1.27 -0.53
N THR A 193 5.10 -1.45 -1.72
CA THR A 193 4.41 -1.04 -2.96
C THR A 193 3.13 -1.82 -3.26
N PHE A 194 2.94 -2.97 -2.62
CA PHE A 194 1.77 -3.83 -2.79
C PHE A 194 0.70 -3.69 -1.70
N GLY A 195 0.93 -2.91 -0.65
CA GLY A 195 0.03 -2.81 0.50
C GLY A 195 -1.40 -2.39 0.19
N GLY A 196 -1.58 -1.44 -0.71
CA GLY A 196 -2.91 -0.96 -1.11
C GLY A 196 -3.84 -2.02 -1.74
N ILE A 197 -3.32 -3.17 -2.16
CA ILE A 197 -4.11 -4.24 -2.79
C ILE A 197 -5.11 -4.87 -1.80
N MET A 198 -4.83 -4.85 -0.50
CA MET A 198 -5.72 -5.38 0.55
C MET A 198 -7.08 -4.68 0.62
N SER A 199 -7.20 -3.46 0.11
CA SER A 199 -8.48 -2.74 0.02
C SER A 199 -9.54 -3.46 -0.83
N ILE A 200 -9.13 -4.37 -1.73
CA ILE A 200 -10.06 -5.25 -2.48
C ILE A 200 -10.86 -6.12 -1.50
N GLY A 201 -10.22 -6.64 -0.46
CA GLY A 201 -10.88 -7.47 0.54
C GLY A 201 -11.93 -6.70 1.34
N THR A 202 -11.65 -5.44 1.71
CA THR A 202 -12.61 -4.62 2.45
C THR A 202 -13.81 -4.21 1.59
N ALA A 203 -13.59 -3.93 0.30
CA ALA A 203 -14.65 -3.62 -0.66
C ALA A 203 -15.53 -4.85 -1.02
N ALA A 204 -15.03 -6.06 -0.80
CA ALA A 204 -15.74 -7.29 -1.13
C ALA A 204 -17.03 -7.48 -0.32
N GLY A 205 -17.05 -7.04 0.94
CA GLY A 205 -18.24 -7.10 1.82
C GLY A 205 -19.37 -6.13 1.44
N GLU A 206 -19.08 -5.14 0.58
CA GLU A 206 -20.05 -4.14 0.11
C GLU A 206 -20.51 -4.41 -1.34
N ALA A 207 -20.07 -5.51 -1.96
CA ALA A 207 -20.42 -5.84 -3.34
C ALA A 207 -21.84 -6.42 -3.47
N ASP A 208 -22.63 -5.96 -4.42
CA ASP A 208 -23.98 -6.47 -4.71
C ASP A 208 -23.98 -7.97 -5.05
N ASN A 209 -22.92 -8.46 -5.71
CA ASN A 209 -22.74 -9.87 -6.04
C ASN A 209 -21.31 -10.32 -5.74
N PRO A 210 -20.99 -10.70 -4.49
CA PRO A 210 -19.65 -11.09 -4.07
C PRO A 210 -19.09 -12.27 -4.88
N LYS A 211 -19.92 -13.27 -5.18
CA LYS A 211 -19.51 -14.49 -5.92
C LYS A 211 -18.95 -14.21 -7.32
N SER A 212 -19.35 -13.13 -7.95
CA SER A 212 -18.83 -12.75 -9.29
C SER A 212 -17.83 -11.59 -9.24
N ALA A 213 -18.03 -10.65 -8.32
CA ALA A 213 -17.20 -9.45 -8.21
C ALA A 213 -15.81 -9.76 -7.65
N ILE A 214 -15.74 -10.58 -6.60
CA ILE A 214 -14.49 -10.93 -5.92
C ILE A 214 -13.52 -11.69 -6.85
N PRO A 215 -13.93 -12.79 -7.53
CA PRO A 215 -13.03 -13.49 -8.46
C PRO A 215 -12.49 -12.59 -9.56
N ARG A 216 -13.30 -11.70 -10.14
CA ARG A 216 -12.83 -10.74 -11.15
C ARG A 216 -11.82 -9.76 -10.59
N ALA A 217 -12.06 -9.23 -9.40
CA ALA A 217 -11.14 -8.29 -8.74
C ALA A 217 -9.80 -8.97 -8.43
N VAL A 218 -9.82 -10.17 -7.83
CA VAL A 218 -8.62 -10.93 -7.48
C VAL A 218 -7.83 -11.33 -8.73
N ASN A 219 -8.49 -11.84 -9.77
CA ASN A 219 -7.81 -12.22 -11.01
C ASN A 219 -7.19 -11.00 -11.72
N SER A 220 -7.76 -9.80 -11.55
CA SER A 220 -7.18 -8.58 -12.10
C SER A 220 -5.84 -8.18 -11.47
N VAL A 221 -5.52 -8.70 -10.27
CA VAL A 221 -4.25 -8.44 -9.57
C VAL A 221 -3.05 -8.89 -10.41
N VAL A 222 -3.14 -10.04 -11.09
CA VAL A 222 -2.08 -10.55 -11.96
C VAL A 222 -1.70 -9.53 -13.04
N TRP A 223 -2.71 -8.99 -13.74
CA TRP A 223 -2.48 -7.99 -14.78
C TRP A 223 -1.89 -6.69 -14.23
N ARG A 224 -2.29 -6.29 -13.01
CA ARG A 224 -1.69 -5.13 -12.33
C ARG A 224 -0.20 -5.35 -12.07
N ILE A 225 0.15 -6.52 -11.55
CA ILE A 225 1.55 -6.88 -11.29
C ILE A 225 2.34 -6.83 -12.59
N LEU A 226 1.88 -7.51 -13.63
CA LEU A 226 2.59 -7.59 -14.91
C LEU A 226 2.73 -6.23 -15.59
N VAL A 227 1.64 -5.48 -15.72
CA VAL A 227 1.63 -4.24 -16.49
C VAL A 227 2.22 -3.08 -15.69
N PHE A 228 1.71 -2.84 -14.46
CA PHE A 228 2.06 -1.62 -13.74
C PHE A 228 3.39 -1.72 -13.01
N TYR A 229 3.68 -2.87 -12.40
CA TYR A 229 4.92 -3.02 -11.66
C TYR A 229 6.06 -3.50 -12.56
N LEU A 230 5.95 -4.66 -13.18
CA LEU A 230 7.03 -5.15 -14.04
C LEU A 230 7.19 -4.32 -15.32
N GLY A 231 6.09 -3.96 -15.99
CA GLY A 231 6.12 -3.12 -17.17
C GLY A 231 6.62 -1.70 -16.88
N GLY A 232 6.08 -1.05 -15.86
CA GLY A 232 6.48 0.32 -15.48
C GLY A 232 7.94 0.40 -15.02
N ILE A 233 8.35 -0.45 -14.09
CA ILE A 233 9.75 -0.47 -13.60
C ILE A 233 10.71 -0.92 -14.69
N GLY A 234 10.33 -1.95 -15.49
CA GLY A 234 11.15 -2.39 -16.62
C GLY A 234 11.39 -1.28 -17.64
N THR A 235 10.37 -0.47 -17.93
CA THR A 235 10.51 0.71 -18.81
C THR A 235 11.49 1.73 -18.25
N ILE A 236 11.42 2.04 -16.96
CA ILE A 236 12.36 2.97 -16.30
C ILE A 236 13.79 2.47 -16.43
N LEU A 237 14.02 1.18 -16.15
CA LEU A 237 15.37 0.57 -16.21
C LEU A 237 15.97 0.53 -17.62
N LEU A 238 15.12 0.50 -18.65
CA LEU A 238 15.54 0.59 -20.05
C LEU A 238 15.91 2.02 -20.46
N LEU A 239 15.23 3.02 -19.90
CA LEU A 239 15.39 4.43 -20.28
C LEU A 239 16.53 5.14 -19.55
N ALA A 240 16.89 4.71 -18.34
CA ALA A 240 17.96 5.33 -17.56
C ALA A 240 18.75 4.29 -16.74
N PRO A 241 20.05 4.54 -16.49
CA PRO A 241 20.88 3.72 -15.63
C PRO A 241 20.31 3.65 -14.21
N TRP A 242 20.30 2.44 -13.62
CA TRP A 242 19.76 2.21 -12.29
C TRP A 242 20.52 2.96 -11.18
N ASN A 243 21.82 3.16 -11.34
CA ASN A 243 22.71 3.84 -10.38
C ASN A 243 22.56 5.36 -10.34
N GLU A 244 21.83 5.94 -11.28
CA GLU A 244 21.49 7.36 -11.30
C GLU A 244 20.19 7.68 -10.58
N GLN A 245 19.44 6.66 -10.13
CA GLN A 245 18.18 6.87 -9.40
C GLN A 245 18.47 7.37 -7.97
N GLU A 246 17.77 8.42 -7.56
CA GLU A 246 17.85 8.96 -6.20
C GLU A 246 16.66 8.51 -5.36
N SER A 247 16.89 8.19 -4.08
CA SER A 247 15.84 7.70 -3.17
C SER A 247 14.76 8.75 -2.83
N ASN A 248 15.08 10.03 -3.03
CA ASN A 248 14.20 11.16 -2.67
C ASN A 248 13.40 11.71 -3.86
N GLU A 249 13.53 11.11 -5.05
CA GLU A 249 12.82 11.54 -6.25
C GLU A 249 12.09 10.35 -6.90
N SER A 250 11.01 10.64 -7.61
CA SER A 250 10.32 9.63 -8.39
C SER A 250 11.16 9.21 -9.60
N PRO A 251 11.53 7.91 -9.71
CA PRO A 251 12.25 7.42 -10.88
C PRO A 251 11.52 7.71 -12.19
N PHE A 252 10.20 7.72 -12.15
CA PHE A 252 9.34 7.98 -13.31
C PHE A 252 9.47 9.43 -13.81
N ILE A 253 9.51 10.40 -12.89
CA ILE A 253 9.67 11.83 -13.24
C ILE A 253 11.08 12.08 -13.75
N ARG A 254 12.09 11.57 -13.02
CA ARG A 254 13.50 11.75 -13.36
C ARG A 254 13.82 11.24 -14.76
N VAL A 255 13.36 10.04 -15.09
CA VAL A 255 13.58 9.43 -16.41
C VAL A 255 12.95 10.25 -17.52
N LEU A 256 11.68 10.66 -17.39
CA LEU A 256 11.01 11.47 -18.42
C LEU A 256 11.63 12.84 -18.59
N SER A 257 12.11 13.46 -17.52
CA SER A 257 12.84 14.74 -17.58
C SER A 257 14.19 14.55 -18.27
N GLY A 258 14.91 13.47 -17.96
CA GLY A 258 16.25 13.17 -18.49
C GLY A 258 16.27 12.88 -20.00
N VAL A 259 15.21 12.26 -20.52
CA VAL A 259 15.06 12.01 -21.97
C VAL A 259 14.43 13.19 -22.76
N GLY A 260 14.38 14.38 -22.16
CA GLY A 260 13.92 15.61 -22.84
C GLY A 260 12.38 15.80 -22.90
N PHE A 261 11.59 14.95 -22.24
CA PHE A 261 10.13 15.04 -22.19
C PHE A 261 9.63 15.80 -20.92
N GLY A 262 10.15 17.01 -20.66
CA GLY A 262 9.75 17.84 -19.52
C GLY A 262 8.23 18.05 -19.37
N PRO A 263 7.48 18.36 -20.44
CA PRO A 263 6.01 18.46 -20.34
C PRO A 263 5.33 17.16 -19.88
N ALA A 264 5.82 16.00 -20.31
CA ALA A 264 5.30 14.70 -19.86
C ALA A 264 5.66 14.41 -18.41
N ALA A 265 6.88 14.76 -17.97
CA ALA A 265 7.30 14.66 -16.57
C ALA A 265 6.41 15.52 -15.67
N THR A 266 6.13 16.79 -16.07
CA THR A 266 5.23 17.69 -15.37
C THR A 266 3.81 17.12 -15.29
N ALA A 267 3.26 16.64 -16.40
CA ALA A 267 1.94 16.02 -16.43
C ALA A 267 1.87 14.77 -15.54
N LEU A 268 2.91 13.93 -15.55
CA LEU A 268 3.00 12.77 -14.69
C LEU A 268 3.08 13.18 -13.21
N ASN A 269 3.83 14.22 -12.85
CA ASN A 269 3.91 14.68 -11.47
C ASN A 269 2.54 15.18 -10.96
N VAL A 270 1.75 15.88 -11.80
CA VAL A 270 0.36 16.22 -11.45
C VAL A 270 -0.45 14.96 -11.14
N VAL A 271 -0.31 13.91 -11.95
CA VAL A 271 -1.01 12.64 -11.72
C VAL A 271 -0.54 11.95 -10.44
N ILE A 272 0.75 12.03 -10.12
CA ILE A 272 1.29 11.47 -8.88
C ILE A 272 0.72 12.22 -7.66
N VAL A 273 0.68 13.54 -7.69
CA VAL A 273 0.04 14.36 -6.64
C VAL A 273 -1.43 13.97 -6.46
N VAL A 274 -2.16 13.78 -7.54
CA VAL A 274 -3.55 13.27 -7.53
C VAL A 274 -3.61 11.85 -6.94
N ALA A 275 -2.63 10.99 -7.24
CA ALA A 275 -2.56 9.64 -6.73
C ALA A 275 -2.33 9.61 -5.21
N VAL A 276 -1.39 10.40 -4.71
CA VAL A 276 -1.09 10.58 -3.28
C VAL A 276 -2.33 11.08 -2.54
N PHE A 277 -2.98 12.12 -3.07
CA PHE A 277 -4.22 12.66 -2.50
C PHE A 277 -5.33 11.62 -2.43
N SER A 278 -5.51 10.82 -3.46
CA SER A 278 -6.51 9.75 -3.52
C SER A 278 -6.23 8.64 -2.51
N VAL A 279 -4.98 8.19 -2.35
CA VAL A 279 -4.63 7.19 -1.33
C VAL A 279 -4.89 7.74 0.07
N LEU A 280 -4.45 8.97 0.36
CA LEU A 280 -4.71 9.63 1.63
C LEU A 280 -6.22 9.74 1.92
N ASN A 281 -7.01 10.14 0.93
CA ASN A 281 -8.48 10.23 1.03
C ASN A 281 -9.09 8.87 1.36
N THR A 282 -8.65 7.80 0.69
CA THR A 282 -9.11 6.43 0.93
C THR A 282 -8.71 5.92 2.31
N MET A 283 -7.49 6.19 2.78
CA MET A 283 -7.02 5.78 4.09
C MET A 283 -7.76 6.50 5.22
N THR A 284 -8.00 7.80 5.08
CA THR A 284 -8.79 8.60 6.03
C THR A 284 -10.22 8.07 6.14
N TYR A 285 -10.85 7.74 5.01
CA TYR A 285 -12.20 7.17 4.97
C TYR A 285 -12.25 5.77 5.59
N SER A 286 -11.30 4.91 5.26
CA SER A 286 -11.24 3.52 5.72
C SER A 286 -10.90 3.43 7.20
N GLY A 287 -9.96 4.25 7.70
CA GLY A 287 -9.56 4.32 9.09
C GLY A 287 -10.74 4.69 10.00
N ALA A 288 -11.45 5.78 9.66
CA ALA A 288 -12.60 6.24 10.42
C ALA A 288 -13.72 5.17 10.50
N ARG A 289 -13.95 4.41 9.44
CA ARG A 289 -14.91 3.30 9.43
C ARG A 289 -14.43 2.12 10.25
N MET A 290 -13.15 1.75 10.15
CA MET A 290 -12.60 0.67 10.97
C MET A 290 -12.67 1.01 12.45
N LEU A 291 -12.32 2.23 12.86
CA LEU A 291 -12.42 2.65 14.25
C LEU A 291 -13.87 2.65 14.76
N ARG A 292 -14.82 3.07 13.92
CA ARG A 292 -16.25 2.96 14.23
C ARG A 292 -16.67 1.50 14.42
N ASP A 293 -16.26 0.61 13.55
CA ASP A 293 -16.65 -0.81 13.60
C ASP A 293 -16.03 -1.51 14.82
N LEU A 294 -14.80 -1.17 15.18
CA LEU A 294 -14.19 -1.59 16.46
C LEU A 294 -15.02 -1.11 17.65
N ALA A 295 -15.45 0.16 17.63
CA ALA A 295 -16.28 0.72 18.72
C ALA A 295 -17.67 0.06 18.79
N ARG A 296 -18.31 -0.25 17.67
CA ARG A 296 -19.59 -0.98 17.61
C ARG A 296 -19.46 -2.39 18.16
N ASN A 297 -18.32 -3.02 17.93
CA ASN A 297 -18.00 -4.35 18.47
C ASN A 297 -17.53 -4.32 19.94
N GLY A 298 -17.54 -3.14 20.59
CA GLY A 298 -17.07 -2.96 21.96
C GLY A 298 -15.56 -3.12 22.14
N GLN A 299 -14.79 -2.93 21.07
CA GLN A 299 -13.34 -3.05 21.03
C GLN A 299 -12.62 -1.69 21.02
N ALA A 300 -13.37 -0.60 20.93
CA ALA A 300 -12.90 0.78 21.03
C ALA A 300 -13.91 1.62 21.85
N PRO A 301 -13.54 2.84 22.29
CA PRO A 301 -14.42 3.72 23.03
C PRO A 301 -15.74 3.97 22.29
N ARG A 302 -16.86 3.85 23.01
CA ARG A 302 -18.23 3.99 22.45
C ARG A 302 -18.47 5.32 21.72
N ALA A 303 -17.71 6.36 22.06
CA ALA A 303 -17.79 7.67 21.40
C ALA A 303 -17.56 7.60 19.88
N PHE A 304 -16.77 6.64 19.39
CA PHE A 304 -16.48 6.45 17.97
C PHE A 304 -17.56 5.64 17.21
N ALA A 305 -18.48 5.00 17.92
CA ALA A 305 -19.57 4.24 17.29
C ALA A 305 -20.64 5.14 16.66
N ALA A 306 -20.73 6.40 17.09
CA ALA A 306 -21.73 7.37 16.65
C ALA A 306 -21.46 7.85 15.21
N THR A 307 -22.54 8.02 14.44
CA THR A 307 -22.54 8.64 13.12
C THR A 307 -23.35 9.93 13.13
N SER A 308 -22.97 10.88 12.27
CA SER A 308 -23.75 12.09 12.01
C SER A 308 -25.09 11.75 11.30
N ALA A 309 -25.99 12.74 11.17
CA ALA A 309 -27.22 12.60 10.39
C ALA A 309 -26.98 12.20 8.92
N LYS A 310 -25.77 12.43 8.38
CA LYS A 310 -25.33 12.03 7.05
C LYS A 310 -24.70 10.62 7.01
N GLY A 311 -24.71 9.87 8.12
CA GLY A 311 -24.09 8.54 8.22
C GLY A 311 -22.56 8.53 8.34
N LEU A 312 -21.93 9.69 8.58
CA LEU A 312 -20.47 9.82 8.67
C LEU A 312 -19.99 9.60 10.11
N PRO A 313 -18.92 8.83 10.36
CA PRO A 313 -18.33 8.64 11.67
C PRO A 313 -17.42 9.83 12.03
N THR A 314 -18.00 11.03 12.18
CA THR A 314 -17.27 12.30 12.30
C THR A 314 -16.26 12.30 13.44
N LYS A 315 -16.59 11.72 14.61
CA LYS A 315 -15.66 11.66 15.75
C LYS A 315 -14.44 10.79 15.46
N ALA A 316 -14.66 9.64 14.82
CA ALA A 316 -13.56 8.76 14.41
C ALA A 316 -12.69 9.42 13.34
N LEU A 317 -13.31 10.08 12.35
CA LEU A 317 -12.62 10.82 11.29
C LEU A 317 -11.71 11.92 11.86
N LEU A 318 -12.23 12.74 12.76
CA LEU A 318 -11.44 13.82 13.36
C LEU A 318 -10.32 13.29 14.26
N PHE A 319 -10.54 12.18 14.94
CA PHE A 319 -9.49 11.52 15.72
C PHE A 319 -8.36 10.97 14.83
N ASP A 320 -8.71 10.29 13.74
CA ASP A 320 -7.74 9.82 12.74
C ASP A 320 -6.97 10.99 12.12
N ALA A 321 -7.67 12.06 11.76
CA ALA A 321 -7.05 13.27 11.21
C ALA A 321 -6.09 13.94 12.21
N ALA A 322 -6.45 13.99 13.50
CA ALA A 322 -5.58 14.53 14.54
C ALA A 322 -4.30 13.70 14.69
N LEU A 323 -4.41 12.36 14.62
CA LEU A 323 -3.25 11.48 14.67
C LEU A 323 -2.39 11.61 13.40
N MET A 324 -2.99 11.59 12.21
CA MET A 324 -2.26 11.86 10.96
C MET A 324 -1.59 13.23 10.99
N GLY A 325 -2.25 14.22 11.59
CA GLY A 325 -1.72 15.57 11.76
C GLY A 325 -0.44 15.66 12.60
N THR A 326 -0.13 14.65 13.42
CA THR A 326 1.16 14.64 14.15
C THR A 326 2.36 14.59 13.20
N VAL A 327 2.18 14.09 11.97
CA VAL A 327 3.23 14.07 10.95
C VAL A 327 3.61 15.48 10.47
N VAL A 328 2.70 16.45 10.58
CA VAL A 328 3.00 17.87 10.28
C VAL A 328 4.11 18.36 11.21
N ILE A 329 4.00 18.04 12.52
CA ILE A 329 5.00 18.36 13.53
C ILE A 329 6.29 17.59 13.28
N LEU A 330 6.17 16.30 12.95
CA LEU A 330 7.35 15.45 12.67
C LEU A 330 8.12 15.96 11.44
N ASN A 331 7.44 16.35 10.36
CA ASN A 331 8.09 16.92 9.18
C ASN A 331 8.76 18.28 9.46
N PHE A 332 8.23 19.04 10.43
CA PHE A 332 8.89 20.28 10.85
C PHE A 332 10.24 20.04 11.55
N PHE A 333 10.33 19.01 12.41
CA PHE A 333 11.54 18.73 13.18
C PHE A 333 12.51 17.75 12.51
N PHE A 334 12.03 16.85 11.62
CA PHE A 334 12.78 15.72 11.08
C PHE A 334 12.62 15.60 9.56
N GLU A 335 12.68 16.73 8.87
CA GLU A 335 12.54 16.78 7.41
C GLU A 335 13.46 15.74 6.71
N GLY A 336 12.94 15.04 5.72
CA GLY A 336 13.66 14.04 4.93
C GLY A 336 13.91 12.68 5.58
N LYS A 337 13.67 12.51 6.90
CA LYS A 337 13.92 11.23 7.62
C LYS A 337 12.66 10.43 7.93
N ILE A 338 11.51 11.09 7.97
CA ILE A 338 10.24 10.51 8.43
C ILE A 338 9.72 9.46 7.45
N PHE A 339 9.89 9.68 6.15
CA PHE A 339 9.38 8.78 5.11
C PHE A 339 9.85 7.34 5.29
N ALA A 340 11.15 7.11 5.48
CA ALA A 340 11.72 5.75 5.66
C ALA A 340 11.20 5.06 6.93
N VAL A 341 11.03 5.81 8.02
CA VAL A 341 10.48 5.27 9.28
C VAL A 341 9.02 4.85 9.12
N LEU A 342 8.20 5.71 8.51
CA LEU A 342 6.79 5.41 8.25
C LEU A 342 6.64 4.21 7.32
N LEU A 343 7.45 4.14 6.25
CA LEU A 343 7.49 3.01 5.33
C LEU A 343 7.79 1.70 6.07
N ALA A 344 8.80 1.71 6.96
CA ALA A 344 9.16 0.53 7.73
C ALA A 344 8.02 0.06 8.66
N ILE A 345 7.31 1.00 9.31
CA ILE A 345 6.15 0.67 10.15
C ILE A 345 5.04 0.05 9.31
N ILE A 346 4.76 0.61 8.12
CA ILE A 346 3.72 0.11 7.22
C ILE A 346 4.02 -1.31 6.79
N VAL A 347 5.24 -1.59 6.31
CA VAL A 347 5.64 -2.96 5.92
C VAL A 347 5.37 -3.94 7.05
N GLY A 348 5.80 -3.62 8.27
CA GLY A 348 5.59 -4.50 9.41
C GLY A 348 4.11 -4.73 9.73
N THR A 349 3.28 -3.69 9.71
CA THR A 349 1.83 -3.81 9.99
C THR A 349 1.11 -4.60 8.89
N GLU A 350 1.54 -4.47 7.64
CA GLU A 350 1.00 -5.26 6.54
C GLU A 350 1.32 -6.74 6.69
N LEU A 351 2.57 -7.10 7.03
CA LEU A 351 2.95 -8.49 7.26
C LEU A 351 2.10 -9.16 8.34
N ILE A 352 1.71 -8.43 9.41
CA ILE A 352 0.81 -8.95 10.44
C ILE A 352 -0.58 -9.23 9.87
N THR A 353 -1.12 -8.29 9.10
CA THR A 353 -2.42 -8.47 8.44
C THR A 353 -2.39 -9.65 7.47
N TRP A 354 -1.32 -9.78 6.68
CA TRP A 354 -1.12 -10.87 5.73
C TRP A 354 -0.96 -12.24 6.43
N ALA A 355 -0.24 -12.27 7.56
CA ALA A 355 -0.15 -13.47 8.39
C ALA A 355 -1.53 -13.88 8.94
N GLY A 356 -2.33 -12.91 9.39
CA GLY A 356 -3.71 -13.14 9.81
C GLY A 356 -4.57 -13.77 8.71
N ILE A 357 -4.45 -13.32 7.46
CA ILE A 357 -5.14 -13.90 6.29
C ILE A 357 -4.68 -15.34 6.07
N CYS A 358 -3.38 -15.61 6.05
CA CYS A 358 -2.83 -16.95 5.81
C CYS A 358 -3.29 -17.94 6.87
N ILE A 359 -3.21 -17.58 8.16
CA ILE A 359 -3.59 -18.46 9.27
C ILE A 359 -5.12 -18.67 9.29
N SER A 360 -5.90 -17.63 9.05
CA SER A 360 -7.36 -17.72 8.92
C SER A 360 -7.73 -18.70 7.81
N HIS A 361 -7.08 -18.60 6.65
CA HIS A 361 -7.34 -19.48 5.51
C HIS A 361 -6.96 -20.95 5.80
N LEU A 362 -5.85 -21.20 6.50
CA LEU A 362 -5.48 -22.57 6.94
C LEU A 362 -6.58 -23.19 7.81
N ASN A 363 -7.16 -22.43 8.74
CA ASN A 363 -8.21 -22.93 9.63
C ASN A 363 -9.57 -23.00 8.93
N PHE A 364 -9.89 -22.04 8.06
CA PHE A 364 -11.08 -22.07 7.21
C PHE A 364 -11.16 -23.35 6.40
N ARG A 365 -10.06 -23.74 5.75
CA ARG A 365 -10.00 -24.97 4.93
C ARG A 365 -10.14 -26.26 5.72
N LYS A 366 -9.93 -26.26 7.04
CA LYS A 366 -10.21 -27.42 7.90
C LYS A 366 -11.71 -27.64 8.07
N THR A 367 -12.50 -26.59 8.02
CA THR A 367 -13.95 -26.61 8.27
C THR A 367 -14.80 -26.55 7.01
N SER A 368 -14.31 -25.94 5.93
CA SER A 368 -15.01 -25.79 4.65
C SER A 368 -14.43 -26.73 3.59
N LYS A 369 -15.30 -27.56 2.98
CA LYS A 369 -14.91 -28.55 1.98
C LYS A 369 -15.11 -28.13 0.53
N SER A 370 -15.84 -27.07 0.27
CA SER A 370 -16.20 -26.62 -1.07
C SER A 370 -15.80 -25.17 -1.26
N ALA A 371 -14.97 -24.92 -2.25
CA ALA A 371 -14.66 -23.57 -2.66
C ALA A 371 -14.88 -23.45 -4.16
N THR A 372 -15.86 -22.63 -4.53
CA THR A 372 -16.10 -22.23 -5.93
C THR A 372 -14.95 -21.42 -6.48
N PHE A 373 -14.15 -20.79 -5.59
CA PHE A 373 -13.00 -19.96 -5.94
C PHE A 373 -11.76 -20.35 -5.12
N ALA A 374 -11.32 -21.61 -5.23
CA ALA A 374 -10.24 -22.18 -4.43
C ALA A 374 -8.89 -21.47 -4.64
N ALA A 375 -8.17 -21.19 -3.54
CA ALA A 375 -6.78 -20.75 -3.59
C ALA A 375 -5.88 -21.90 -4.07
N PRO A 376 -4.96 -21.63 -5.04
CA PRO A 376 -4.09 -22.66 -5.58
C PRO A 376 -3.04 -23.10 -4.57
N LEU A 377 -2.48 -24.32 -4.78
CA LEU A 377 -1.36 -24.88 -4.02
C LEU A 377 -1.58 -24.95 -2.49
N TYR A 378 -2.82 -25.07 -2.01
CA TYR A 378 -3.09 -25.29 -0.58
C TYR A 378 -2.54 -26.65 -0.11
N PRO A 379 -1.89 -26.75 1.06
CA PRO A 379 -1.51 -25.68 2.00
C PRO A 379 -0.12 -25.06 1.72
N ALA A 380 0.59 -25.53 0.70
CA ALA A 380 1.96 -25.08 0.42
C ALA A 380 2.05 -23.56 0.21
N ALA A 381 1.10 -22.95 -0.51
CA ALA A 381 1.07 -21.51 -0.72
C ALA A 381 1.01 -20.73 0.61
N ASN A 382 0.25 -21.21 1.60
CA ASN A 382 0.19 -20.57 2.91
C ASN A 382 1.55 -20.58 3.61
N TRP A 383 2.25 -21.72 3.59
CA TRP A 383 3.56 -21.85 4.22
C TRP A 383 4.65 -21.05 3.49
N ILE A 384 4.59 -20.98 2.16
CA ILE A 384 5.47 -20.12 1.35
C ILE A 384 5.27 -18.65 1.73
N CYS A 385 4.02 -18.18 1.86
CA CYS A 385 3.73 -16.82 2.30
C CYS A 385 4.26 -16.57 3.72
N ILE A 386 4.03 -17.48 4.67
CA ILE A 386 4.53 -17.33 6.05
C ILE A 386 6.06 -17.28 6.09
N ALA A 387 6.74 -18.16 5.34
CA ALA A 387 8.19 -18.14 5.24
C ALA A 387 8.70 -16.81 4.65
N PHE A 388 8.02 -16.28 3.64
CA PHE A 388 8.32 -14.97 3.07
C PHE A 388 8.15 -13.85 4.11
N PHE A 389 7.10 -13.86 4.94
CA PHE A 389 6.91 -12.84 5.98
C PHE A 389 8.02 -12.88 7.01
N ILE A 390 8.43 -14.07 7.44
CA ILE A 390 9.56 -14.23 8.36
C ILE A 390 10.84 -13.70 7.71
N LEU A 391 11.09 -14.01 6.44
CA LEU A 391 12.23 -13.49 5.71
C LEU A 391 12.24 -11.97 5.69
N VAL A 392 11.14 -11.29 5.35
CA VAL A 392 11.07 -9.83 5.31
C VAL A 392 11.29 -9.23 6.70
N LEU A 393 10.73 -9.82 7.78
CA LEU A 393 10.98 -9.36 9.15
C LEU A 393 12.47 -9.49 9.54
N VAL A 394 13.14 -10.57 9.14
CA VAL A 394 14.59 -10.76 9.35
C VAL A 394 15.39 -9.69 8.60
N LEU A 395 15.03 -9.43 7.34
CA LEU A 395 15.68 -8.39 6.52
C LEU A 395 15.50 -7.00 7.13
N MET A 396 14.31 -6.67 7.67
CA MET A 396 14.07 -5.42 8.40
C MET A 396 14.97 -5.30 9.65
N GLY A 397 15.28 -6.40 10.30
CA GLY A 397 16.22 -6.42 11.44
C GLY A 397 17.69 -6.23 11.02
N ILE A 398 18.06 -6.71 9.83
CA ILE A 398 19.41 -6.58 9.27
C ILE A 398 19.65 -5.14 8.79
N LEU A 399 18.71 -4.57 8.06
CA LEU A 399 18.81 -3.24 7.44
C LEU A 399 18.58 -2.14 8.50
N PRO A 400 19.59 -1.27 8.77
CA PRO A 400 19.51 -0.27 9.84
C PRO A 400 18.32 0.69 9.72
N GLU A 401 17.98 1.11 8.51
CA GLU A 401 16.89 2.04 8.20
C GLU A 401 15.50 1.50 8.55
N TYR A 402 15.31 0.16 8.60
CA TYR A 402 14.04 -0.46 8.93
C TYR A 402 13.92 -0.89 10.40
N ARG A 403 15.01 -0.88 11.18
CA ARG A 403 15.01 -1.35 12.59
C ARG A 403 14.07 -0.56 13.48
N MET A 404 13.98 0.77 13.28
CA MET A 404 13.08 1.60 14.06
C MET A 404 11.60 1.25 13.78
N GLY A 405 11.26 0.97 12.54
CA GLY A 405 9.93 0.48 12.18
C GLY A 405 9.61 -0.87 12.81
N LEU A 406 10.58 -1.80 12.80
CA LEU A 406 10.43 -3.11 13.44
C LEU A 406 10.25 -2.99 14.97
N ALA A 407 11.00 -2.11 15.63
CA ALA A 407 10.86 -1.84 17.06
C ALA A 407 9.47 -1.25 17.40
N THR A 408 9.00 -0.27 16.62
CA THR A 408 7.67 0.33 16.76
C THR A 408 6.57 -0.73 16.58
N LEU A 409 6.69 -1.59 15.56
CA LEU A 409 5.77 -2.69 15.33
C LEU A 409 5.71 -3.65 16.52
N THR A 410 6.87 -4.05 17.02
CA THR A 410 6.97 -4.95 18.18
C THR A 410 6.27 -4.35 19.40
N GLY A 411 6.56 -3.08 19.69
CA GLY A 411 5.88 -2.34 20.77
C GLY A 411 4.38 -2.27 20.57
N TRP A 412 3.92 -1.99 19.35
CA TRP A 412 2.50 -1.93 19.00
C TRP A 412 1.78 -3.25 19.27
N ILE A 413 2.36 -4.37 18.83
CA ILE A 413 1.76 -5.70 19.03
C ILE A 413 1.73 -6.09 20.53
N ILE A 414 2.76 -5.77 21.28
CA ILE A 414 2.76 -5.99 22.74
C ILE A 414 1.63 -5.20 23.39
N VAL A 415 1.46 -3.92 23.06
CA VAL A 415 0.38 -3.07 23.58
C VAL A 415 -0.99 -3.66 23.22
N LEU A 416 -1.22 -4.05 21.96
CA LEU A 416 -2.47 -4.68 21.55
C LEU A 416 -2.72 -6.00 22.28
N GLY A 417 -1.70 -6.83 22.46
CA GLY A 417 -1.79 -8.07 23.22
C GLY A 417 -2.24 -7.83 24.67
N LEU A 418 -1.60 -6.87 25.36
CA LEU A 418 -1.94 -6.51 26.73
C LEU A 418 -3.39 -5.98 26.84
N ILE A 419 -3.80 -5.06 25.95
CA ILE A 419 -5.16 -4.54 25.95
C ILE A 419 -6.18 -5.65 25.67
N SER A 420 -5.88 -6.58 24.76
CA SER A 420 -6.80 -7.68 24.46
C SER A 420 -7.06 -8.58 25.66
N LEU A 421 -6.03 -8.87 26.46
CA LEU A 421 -6.14 -9.69 27.67
C LEU A 421 -6.98 -9.00 28.76
N THR A 422 -6.83 -7.69 28.93
CA THR A 422 -7.64 -6.93 29.91
C THR A 422 -9.10 -6.82 29.48
N THR A 423 -9.38 -6.66 28.19
CA THR A 423 -10.75 -6.53 27.66
C THR A 423 -11.54 -7.84 27.72
N GLN A 424 -10.87 -8.98 27.65
CA GLN A 424 -11.54 -10.29 27.80
C GLN A 424 -11.92 -10.58 29.24
N ARG A 425 -11.03 -10.28 30.22
CA ARG A 425 -11.33 -10.47 31.65
C ARG A 425 -12.50 -9.65 32.17
N SER A 426 -12.84 -8.56 31.52
CA SER A 426 -14.00 -7.72 31.89
C SER A 426 -15.33 -8.20 31.29
N ARG A 427 -15.32 -9.28 30.50
CA ARG A 427 -16.53 -9.87 29.86
C ARG A 427 -16.88 -11.25 30.39
N GLU A 428 -15.96 -11.89 31.12
CA GLU A 428 -16.22 -13.05 31.99
C GLU A 428 -16.68 -12.55 33.38
#